data_a956c41bc30e202b5b62992ce4182cc6
#
_entry.id   a956c41bc30e202b5b62992ce4182cc6
#
_cell.length_a   1.000
_cell.length_b   1.000
_cell.length_c   1.000
_cell.angle_alpha   90.00
_cell.angle_beta   90.00
_cell.angle_gamma   90.00
#
_symmetry.space_group_name_H-M   'P 1'
#
loop_
_entity.id
_entity.type
_entity.pdbx_description
1 polymer ?
#
loop_
_entity_poly.entity_id
_entity_poly.type
_entity_poly.pdbx_seq_one_letter_code
_entity_poly.pdbx_strand_id
1 'polypeptide(L)'
;MTDREWDRKLHIRTTGREDEANPNYAPYEPTPYSVLRRLADSGHIRRKDRLLDYGCGKGRVAFFLASEVGCRVTGIDHSPKLIDMVRENRRTSRLGDRVQLICARAEQYELRDESVFFFFNPFSEMIFESVLRRIARSNGGRVICYYPSEAYLRCLETLDACEQIDDIDCSDLFNGVDPRERIVVYRLQQM
;
A
#
# COMPACT_ATOMS: atom_id res chain seq x y z
N MET A 1 -20.48 -0.54 5.41
CA MET A 1 -20.01 0.84 5.71
C MET A 1 -19.49 1.48 4.43
N THR A 2 -19.91 2.70 4.16
CA THR A 2 -19.41 3.52 3.04
C THR A 2 -18.02 4.10 3.37
N ASP A 3 -17.31 4.59 2.35
CA ASP A 3 -16.00 5.25 2.52
C ASP A 3 -16.05 6.43 3.52
N ARG A 4 -17.14 7.22 3.48
CA ARG A 4 -17.33 8.34 4.41
C ARG A 4 -17.57 7.89 5.86
N GLU A 5 -18.24 6.75 6.04
CA GLU A 5 -18.45 6.17 7.38
C GLU A 5 -17.15 5.64 7.96
N TRP A 6 -16.32 5.01 7.13
CA TRP A 6 -14.98 4.58 7.52
C TRP A 6 -14.07 5.76 7.87
N ASP A 7 -14.00 6.78 7.00
CA ASP A 7 -13.22 7.99 7.28
C ASP A 7 -13.65 8.62 8.62
N ARG A 8 -14.96 8.67 8.89
CA ARG A 8 -15.49 9.20 10.17
C ARG A 8 -15.10 8.31 11.35
N LYS A 9 -15.22 6.97 11.23
CA LYS A 9 -14.81 6.01 12.29
C LYS A 9 -13.34 6.15 12.65
N LEU A 10 -12.49 6.35 11.64
CA LEU A 10 -11.03 6.48 11.80
C LEU A 10 -10.59 7.92 12.15
N HIS A 11 -11.51 8.88 12.14
CA HIS A 11 -11.24 10.31 12.31
C HIS A 11 -10.24 10.86 11.28
N ILE A 12 -10.37 10.48 10.01
CA ILE A 12 -9.52 10.89 8.89
C ILE A 12 -10.35 11.41 7.71
N ARG A 13 -9.67 12.00 6.72
CA ARG A 13 -10.25 12.45 5.46
C ARG A 13 -9.38 11.95 4.31
N THR A 14 -9.87 10.95 3.59
CA THR A 14 -9.10 10.30 2.52
C THR A 14 -9.85 10.27 1.18
N THR A 15 -11.09 10.71 1.11
CA THR A 15 -11.86 10.74 -0.12
C THR A 15 -11.33 11.77 -1.12
N GLY A 16 -11.69 11.59 -2.41
CA GLY A 16 -11.33 12.46 -3.54
C GLY A 16 -10.03 12.00 -4.21
N ARG A 17 -9.76 12.59 -5.37
CA ARG A 17 -8.56 12.39 -6.18
C ARG A 17 -7.68 13.62 -6.13
N GLU A 18 -6.38 13.44 -6.35
CA GLU A 18 -5.41 14.54 -6.53
C GLU A 18 -4.59 14.22 -7.77
N ASP A 19 -4.47 15.20 -8.66
CA ASP A 19 -3.69 15.04 -9.87
C ASP A 19 -2.18 15.02 -9.57
N GLU A 20 -1.45 14.33 -10.41
CA GLU A 20 0.01 14.24 -10.36
C GLU A 20 0.59 14.70 -11.70
N ALA A 21 1.55 15.60 -11.65
CA ALA A 21 2.20 16.14 -12.83
C ALA A 21 3.44 15.34 -13.27
N ASN A 22 4.04 14.59 -12.35
CA ASN A 22 5.23 13.80 -12.65
C ASN A 22 4.82 12.46 -13.27
N PRO A 23 5.21 12.16 -14.53
CA PRO A 23 4.79 10.97 -15.25
C PRO A 23 5.28 9.65 -14.63
N ASN A 24 6.23 9.72 -13.71
CA ASN A 24 6.73 8.53 -13.00
C ASN A 24 5.89 8.14 -11.78
N TYR A 25 4.90 8.95 -11.42
CA TYR A 25 4.03 8.70 -10.26
C TYR A 25 2.56 8.72 -10.68
N ALA A 26 1.74 7.94 -10.01
CA ALA A 26 0.32 7.90 -10.26
C ALA A 26 -0.42 9.04 -9.52
N PRO A 27 -1.53 9.56 -10.07
CA PRO A 27 -2.45 10.40 -9.32
C PRO A 27 -2.94 9.70 -8.05
N TYR A 28 -3.20 10.48 -6.99
CA TYR A 28 -3.78 9.91 -5.78
C TYR A 28 -5.20 9.38 -6.03
N GLU A 29 -5.36 8.11 -5.77
CA GLU A 29 -6.65 7.42 -5.72
C GLU A 29 -6.71 6.54 -4.46
N PRO A 30 -7.76 6.69 -3.62
CA PRO A 30 -7.82 5.93 -2.39
C PRO A 30 -8.22 4.46 -2.64
N THR A 31 -7.49 3.50 -2.08
CA THR A 31 -7.88 2.09 -2.08
C THR A 31 -9.27 1.91 -1.43
N PRO A 32 -10.22 1.22 -2.07
CA PRO A 32 -11.56 1.01 -1.49
C PRO A 32 -11.50 0.31 -0.14
N TYR A 33 -12.31 0.72 0.82
CA TYR A 33 -12.32 0.09 2.14
C TYR A 33 -12.80 -1.37 2.12
N SER A 34 -13.65 -1.73 1.16
CA SER A 34 -14.06 -3.14 0.95
C SER A 34 -12.87 -4.03 0.60
N VAL A 35 -11.97 -3.54 -0.25
CA VAL A 35 -10.71 -4.23 -0.61
C VAL A 35 -9.78 -4.32 0.61
N LEU A 36 -9.61 -3.23 1.35
CA LEU A 36 -8.79 -3.23 2.56
C LEU A 36 -9.34 -4.18 3.64
N ARG A 37 -10.68 -4.31 3.74
CA ARG A 37 -11.31 -5.30 4.63
C ARG A 37 -10.95 -6.71 4.19
N ARG A 38 -11.10 -7.03 2.91
CA ARG A 38 -10.75 -8.35 2.35
C ARG A 38 -9.27 -8.67 2.60
N LEU A 39 -8.38 -7.69 2.40
CA LEU A 39 -6.96 -7.84 2.71
C LEU A 39 -6.71 -8.08 4.21
N ALA A 40 -7.37 -7.35 5.10
CA ALA A 40 -7.23 -7.53 6.54
C ALA A 40 -7.70 -8.93 6.98
N ASP A 41 -8.78 -9.43 6.40
CA ASP A 41 -9.38 -10.73 6.73
C ASP A 41 -8.59 -11.92 6.11
N SER A 42 -7.74 -11.68 5.11
CA SER A 42 -6.95 -12.72 4.44
C SER A 42 -5.85 -13.35 5.32
N GLY A 43 -5.45 -12.68 6.40
CA GLY A 43 -4.37 -13.14 7.27
C GLY A 43 -2.95 -12.90 6.75
N HIS A 44 -2.80 -12.27 5.58
CA HIS A 44 -1.48 -11.91 5.02
C HIS A 44 -0.81 -10.74 5.75
N ILE A 45 -1.54 -10.00 6.56
CA ILE A 45 -1.00 -8.95 7.43
C ILE A 45 -1.35 -9.30 8.88
N ARG A 46 -0.37 -9.32 9.76
CA ARG A 46 -0.51 -9.72 11.15
C ARG A 46 -0.13 -8.56 12.08
N ARG A 47 -0.63 -8.57 13.31
CA ARG A 47 -0.35 -7.54 14.31
C ARG A 47 1.14 -7.28 14.56
N LYS A 48 1.99 -8.30 14.43
CA LYS A 48 3.43 -8.20 14.60
C LYS A 48 4.17 -7.61 13.41
N ASP A 49 3.52 -7.55 12.24
CA ASP A 49 4.15 -7.10 11.00
C ASP A 49 4.38 -5.58 11.03
N ARG A 50 5.38 -5.16 10.29
CA ARG A 50 5.69 -3.78 9.97
C ARG A 50 5.44 -3.58 8.49
N LEU A 51 4.41 -2.84 8.18
CA LEU A 51 3.98 -2.59 6.80
C LEU A 51 4.56 -1.28 6.30
N LEU A 52 5.09 -1.28 5.08
CA LEU A 52 5.42 -0.08 4.33
C LEU A 52 4.38 0.11 3.22
N ASP A 53 3.67 1.23 3.27
CA ASP A 53 2.68 1.66 2.28
C ASP A 53 3.36 2.62 1.29
N TYR A 54 3.66 2.14 0.10
CA TYR A 54 4.30 2.90 -0.95
C TYR A 54 3.27 3.74 -1.74
N GLY A 55 3.43 5.06 -1.74
CA GLY A 55 2.45 5.98 -2.29
C GLY A 55 1.23 6.11 -1.38
N CYS A 56 1.46 6.32 -0.09
CA CYS A 56 0.41 6.30 0.93
C CYS A 56 -0.67 7.39 0.76
N GLY A 57 -0.42 8.40 -0.06
CA GLY A 57 -1.34 9.48 -0.33
C GLY A 57 -1.87 10.13 0.94
N LYS A 58 -3.19 10.13 1.12
CA LYS A 58 -3.87 10.64 2.32
C LYS A 58 -3.91 9.64 3.47
N GLY A 59 -3.24 8.47 3.35
CA GLY A 59 -2.99 7.51 4.42
C GLY A 59 -4.08 6.48 4.68
N ARG A 60 -5.06 6.30 3.78
CA ARG A 60 -6.20 5.39 4.00
C ARG A 60 -5.76 3.98 4.40
N VAL A 61 -4.84 3.39 3.64
CA VAL A 61 -4.29 2.05 3.89
C VAL A 61 -3.65 1.99 5.28
N ALA A 62 -2.78 2.96 5.56
CA ALA A 62 -2.03 3.01 6.81
C ALA A 62 -2.95 3.08 8.05
N PHE A 63 -3.91 4.00 8.05
CA PHE A 63 -4.83 4.15 9.19
C PHE A 63 -5.78 2.96 9.33
N PHE A 64 -6.29 2.42 8.21
CA PHE A 64 -7.20 1.29 8.26
C PHE A 64 -6.52 0.03 8.80
N LEU A 65 -5.35 -0.35 8.26
CA LEU A 65 -4.66 -1.56 8.68
C LEU A 65 -4.09 -1.44 10.10
N ALA A 66 -3.61 -0.26 10.49
CA ALA A 66 -3.21 -0.02 11.88
C ALA A 66 -4.39 -0.14 12.87
N SER A 67 -5.62 0.23 12.45
CA SER A 67 -6.83 0.08 13.27
C SER A 67 -7.32 -1.36 13.33
N GLU A 68 -7.55 -1.98 12.18
CA GLU A 68 -8.28 -3.24 12.07
C GLU A 68 -7.38 -4.47 12.33
N VAL A 69 -6.12 -4.42 11.88
CA VAL A 69 -5.14 -5.49 12.11
C VAL A 69 -4.28 -5.23 13.35
N GLY A 70 -4.07 -3.96 13.68
CA GLY A 70 -3.22 -3.55 14.81
C GLY A 70 -1.71 -3.61 14.51
N CYS A 71 -1.30 -3.73 13.24
CA CYS A 71 0.09 -3.69 12.81
C CYS A 71 0.67 -2.27 12.88
N ARG A 72 1.99 -2.15 12.78
CA ARG A 72 2.66 -0.87 12.60
C ARG A 72 2.77 -0.57 11.11
N VAL A 73 2.45 0.65 10.71
CA VAL A 73 2.49 1.07 9.31
C VAL A 73 3.34 2.32 9.15
N THR A 74 4.30 2.25 8.24
CA THR A 74 4.99 3.43 7.70
C THR A 74 4.39 3.74 6.34
N GLY A 75 3.83 4.92 6.15
CA GLY A 75 3.40 5.41 4.85
C GLY A 75 4.43 6.36 4.27
N ILE A 76 4.82 6.15 3.02
CA ILE A 76 5.67 7.08 2.30
C ILE A 76 4.99 7.62 1.05
N ASP A 77 5.20 8.90 0.78
CA ASP A 77 4.75 9.55 -0.45
C ASP A 77 5.75 10.61 -0.87
N HIS A 78 5.95 10.80 -2.18
CA HIS A 78 6.87 11.82 -2.70
C HIS A 78 6.26 13.23 -2.64
N SER A 79 4.93 13.34 -2.58
CA SER A 79 4.20 14.61 -2.59
C SER A 79 4.16 15.26 -1.20
N PRO A 80 4.83 16.41 -0.99
CA PRO A 80 4.72 17.14 0.26
C PRO A 80 3.28 17.55 0.60
N LYS A 81 2.48 17.89 -0.43
CA LYS A 81 1.06 18.25 -0.29
C LYS A 81 0.25 17.10 0.33
N LEU A 82 0.43 15.87 -0.17
CA LEU A 82 -0.28 14.70 0.36
C LEU A 82 0.21 14.36 1.78
N ILE A 83 1.51 14.48 2.03
CA ILE A 83 2.06 14.26 3.37
C ILE A 83 1.54 15.27 4.39
N ASP A 84 1.32 16.53 4.02
CA ASP A 84 0.72 17.51 4.93
C ASP A 84 -0.74 17.17 5.24
N MET A 85 -1.51 16.73 4.23
CA MET A 85 -2.88 16.24 4.44
C MET A 85 -2.92 15.02 5.37
N VAL A 86 -2.02 14.07 5.20
CA VAL A 86 -2.01 12.86 6.03
C VAL A 86 -1.47 13.10 7.44
N ARG A 87 -0.64 14.09 7.64
CA ARG A 87 -0.23 14.56 8.97
C ARG A 87 -1.41 15.11 9.77
N GLU A 88 -2.33 15.82 9.10
CA GLU A 88 -3.58 16.27 9.73
C GLU A 88 -4.45 15.07 10.12
N ASN A 89 -4.61 14.08 9.26
CA ASN A 89 -5.28 12.82 9.59
C ASN A 89 -4.65 12.13 10.81
N ARG A 90 -3.33 12.15 10.94
CA ARG A 90 -2.64 11.58 12.10
C ARG A 90 -2.97 12.32 13.41
N ARG A 91 -3.16 13.64 13.36
CA ARG A 91 -3.53 14.43 14.55
C ARG A 91 -4.93 14.10 15.04
N THR A 92 -5.85 13.82 14.12
CA THR A 92 -7.24 13.53 14.43
C THR A 92 -7.50 12.06 14.75
N SER A 93 -6.68 11.15 14.20
CA SER A 93 -6.80 9.72 14.44
C SER A 93 -6.34 9.33 15.87
N ARG A 94 -6.90 8.24 16.40
CA ARG A 94 -6.55 7.71 17.72
C ARG A 94 -5.47 6.62 17.68
N LEU A 95 -4.74 6.49 16.57
CA LEU A 95 -3.81 5.36 16.34
C LEU A 95 -2.39 5.60 16.85
N GLY A 96 -2.10 6.83 17.34
CA GLY A 96 -0.84 7.16 18.00
C GLY A 96 0.41 6.83 17.18
N ASP A 97 1.34 6.11 17.76
CA ASP A 97 2.64 5.77 17.15
C ASP A 97 2.60 4.55 16.20
N ARG A 98 1.40 3.98 15.96
CA ARG A 98 1.29 2.87 15.01
C ARG A 98 1.39 3.31 13.55
N VAL A 99 1.15 4.59 13.26
CA VAL A 99 1.24 5.15 11.92
C VAL A 99 2.34 6.20 11.86
N GLN A 100 3.37 5.93 11.09
CA GLN A 100 4.45 6.87 10.75
C GLN A 100 4.27 7.34 9.31
N LEU A 101 4.56 8.61 9.02
CA LEU A 101 4.35 9.21 7.71
C LEU A 101 5.57 10.01 7.30
N ILE A 102 6.11 9.70 6.13
CA ILE A 102 7.39 10.24 5.67
C ILE A 102 7.24 10.77 4.25
N CYS A 103 7.66 12.01 4.01
CA CYS A 103 7.82 12.54 2.67
C CYS A 103 9.13 12.02 2.08
N ALA A 104 9.04 11.06 1.16
CA ALA A 104 10.20 10.44 0.55
C ALA A 104 9.86 9.85 -0.82
N ARG A 105 10.83 9.84 -1.74
CA ARG A 105 10.75 9.05 -2.95
C ARG A 105 10.96 7.57 -2.61
N ALA A 106 10.22 6.70 -3.30
CA ALA A 106 10.26 5.25 -3.07
C ALA A 106 11.67 4.66 -3.22
N GLU A 107 12.39 5.10 -4.24
CA GLU A 107 13.74 4.65 -4.55
C GLU A 107 14.83 5.19 -3.59
N GLN A 108 14.49 6.17 -2.76
CA GLN A 108 15.42 6.80 -1.80
C GLN A 108 15.13 6.40 -0.34
N TYR A 109 13.95 5.85 -0.07
CA TYR A 109 13.59 5.45 1.29
C TYR A 109 14.48 4.30 1.76
N GLU A 110 15.14 4.47 2.89
CA GLU A 110 15.96 3.43 3.51
C GLU A 110 15.07 2.42 4.26
N LEU A 111 15.06 1.18 3.78
CA LEU A 111 14.36 0.09 4.43
C LEU A 111 14.99 -0.21 5.80
N ARG A 112 14.15 -0.54 6.77
CA ARG A 112 14.55 -0.83 8.15
C ARG A 112 14.22 -2.28 8.50
N ASP A 113 13.07 -2.47 9.12
CA ASP A 113 12.57 -3.76 9.62
C ASP A 113 11.14 -4.06 9.10
N GLU A 114 10.78 -3.45 7.98
CA GLU A 114 9.52 -3.73 7.31
C GLU A 114 9.50 -5.19 6.81
N SER A 115 8.36 -5.84 7.00
CA SER A 115 8.13 -7.23 6.61
C SER A 115 7.02 -7.41 5.57
N VAL A 116 6.27 -6.34 5.33
CA VAL A 116 5.16 -6.31 4.35
C VAL A 116 5.22 -5.00 3.58
N PHE A 117 5.04 -5.06 2.27
CA PHE A 117 5.11 -3.94 1.36
C PHE A 117 3.85 -3.87 0.53
N PHE A 118 3.10 -2.77 0.63
CA PHE A 118 1.83 -2.58 -0.07
C PHE A 118 1.98 -1.59 -1.23
N PHE A 119 1.34 -1.91 -2.36
CA PHE A 119 1.35 -1.11 -3.58
C PHE A 119 -0.05 -1.07 -4.21
N PHE A 120 -0.48 0.12 -4.60
CA PHE A 120 -1.60 0.34 -5.50
C PHE A 120 -1.12 1.18 -6.71
N ASN A 121 -0.27 0.57 -7.56
CA ASN A 121 0.35 1.20 -8.74
C ASN A 121 0.86 2.64 -8.49
N PRO A 122 1.63 2.92 -7.42
CA PRO A 122 1.96 4.29 -7.04
C PRO A 122 2.96 4.98 -7.99
N PHE A 123 3.67 4.23 -8.82
CA PHE A 123 4.73 4.76 -9.68
C PHE A 123 5.02 3.87 -10.90
N SER A 124 5.92 4.32 -11.78
CA SER A 124 6.30 3.60 -13.00
C SER A 124 6.93 2.24 -12.72
N GLU A 125 6.89 1.34 -13.73
CA GLU A 125 7.51 0.01 -13.71
C GLU A 125 8.98 0.07 -13.30
N MET A 126 9.73 1.03 -13.84
CA MET A 126 11.16 1.20 -13.57
C MET A 126 11.45 1.47 -12.08
N ILE A 127 10.62 2.30 -11.43
CA ILE A 127 10.73 2.56 -10.00
C ILE A 127 10.32 1.31 -9.21
N PHE A 128 9.25 0.62 -9.63
CA PHE A 128 8.77 -0.59 -8.97
C PHE A 128 9.84 -1.70 -8.99
N GLU A 129 10.45 -1.97 -10.14
CA GLU A 129 11.53 -2.95 -10.25
C GLU A 129 12.72 -2.61 -9.34
N SER A 130 13.14 -1.33 -9.34
CA SER A 130 14.21 -0.85 -8.45
C SER A 130 13.88 -1.08 -6.98
N VAL A 131 12.64 -0.79 -6.57
CA VAL A 131 12.16 -1.00 -5.20
C VAL A 131 12.15 -2.49 -4.85
N LEU A 132 11.64 -3.38 -5.71
CA LEU A 132 11.65 -4.83 -5.48
C LEU A 132 13.06 -5.36 -5.26
N ARG A 133 14.02 -4.95 -6.10
CA ARG A 133 15.43 -5.35 -5.95
C ARG A 133 16.04 -4.86 -4.63
N ARG A 134 15.64 -3.68 -4.16
CA ARG A 134 16.11 -3.16 -2.86
C ARG A 134 15.50 -3.93 -1.70
N ILE A 135 14.22 -4.28 -1.76
CA ILE A 135 13.57 -5.14 -0.76
C ILE A 135 14.27 -6.51 -0.70
N ALA A 136 14.56 -7.12 -1.87
CA ALA A 136 15.26 -8.41 -1.93
C ALA A 136 16.68 -8.34 -1.35
N ARG A 137 17.42 -7.26 -1.59
CA ARG A 137 18.78 -7.05 -1.01
C ARG A 137 18.77 -6.73 0.49
N SER A 138 17.62 -6.36 1.04
CA SER A 138 17.42 -6.13 2.47
C SER A 138 17.04 -7.45 3.15
N ASN A 139 15.82 -7.54 3.65
CA ASN A 139 15.35 -8.71 4.40
C ASN A 139 14.30 -9.54 3.65
N GLY A 140 13.98 -9.17 2.40
CA GLY A 140 12.83 -9.72 1.71
C GLY A 140 11.52 -9.36 2.42
N GLY A 141 10.46 -10.14 2.21
CA GLY A 141 9.18 -9.96 2.88
C GLY A 141 7.99 -10.30 1.99
N ARG A 142 6.80 -9.88 2.41
CA ARG A 142 5.58 -10.02 1.59
C ARG A 142 5.34 -8.76 0.78
N VAL A 143 5.21 -8.92 -0.52
CA VAL A 143 4.81 -7.88 -1.47
C VAL A 143 3.34 -8.07 -1.79
N ILE A 144 2.53 -7.06 -1.55
CA ILE A 144 1.08 -7.07 -1.74
C ILE A 144 0.73 -5.97 -2.74
N CYS A 145 0.18 -6.34 -3.89
CA CYS A 145 -0.25 -5.38 -4.90
C CYS A 145 -1.76 -5.49 -5.08
N TYR A 146 -2.47 -4.38 -4.87
CA TYR A 146 -3.86 -4.24 -5.27
C TYR A 146 -3.96 -3.67 -6.68
N TYR A 147 -4.88 -4.23 -7.48
CA TYR A 147 -5.16 -3.79 -8.85
C TYR A 147 -3.90 -3.72 -9.72
N PRO A 148 -3.07 -4.79 -9.73
CA PRO A 148 -1.74 -4.73 -10.33
C PRO A 148 -1.81 -4.48 -11.83
N SER A 149 -0.95 -3.58 -12.33
CA SER A 149 -0.74 -3.42 -13.77
C SER A 149 0.00 -4.65 -14.33
N GLU A 150 -0.15 -4.90 -15.64
CA GLU A 150 0.61 -5.96 -16.32
C GLU A 150 2.13 -5.79 -16.16
N ALA A 151 2.59 -4.53 -16.14
CA ALA A 151 3.99 -4.21 -15.93
C ALA A 151 4.47 -4.66 -14.54
N TYR A 152 3.67 -4.43 -13.50
CA TYR A 152 4.00 -4.89 -12.14
C TYR A 152 4.01 -6.41 -12.04
N LEU A 153 3.05 -7.08 -12.68
CA LEU A 153 3.02 -8.55 -12.71
C LEU A 153 4.26 -9.11 -13.39
N ARG A 154 4.66 -8.56 -14.55
CA ARG A 154 5.93 -8.97 -15.21
C ARG A 154 7.15 -8.79 -14.30
N CYS A 155 7.26 -7.66 -13.59
CA CYS A 155 8.37 -7.46 -12.65
C CYS A 155 8.41 -8.52 -11.56
N LEU A 156 7.25 -8.89 -11.01
CA LEU A 156 7.15 -9.91 -9.95
C LEU A 156 7.45 -11.32 -10.47
N GLU A 157 6.97 -11.66 -11.66
CA GLU A 157 7.14 -12.97 -12.30
C GLU A 157 8.57 -13.22 -12.83
N THR A 158 9.27 -12.15 -13.22
CA THR A 158 10.64 -12.24 -13.77
C THR A 158 11.74 -12.18 -12.70
N LEU A 159 11.40 -11.86 -11.47
CA LEU A 159 12.37 -11.83 -10.38
C LEU A 159 12.43 -13.21 -9.69
N ASP A 160 13.51 -13.97 -9.88
CA ASP A 160 13.68 -15.33 -9.35
C ASP A 160 13.45 -15.45 -7.83
N ALA A 161 13.66 -14.36 -7.09
CA ALA A 161 13.42 -14.30 -5.65
C ALA A 161 11.94 -14.15 -5.27
N CYS A 162 11.03 -13.96 -6.24
CA CYS A 162 9.59 -13.78 -6.02
C CYS A 162 8.81 -15.08 -6.24
N GLU A 163 7.98 -15.43 -5.27
CA GLU A 163 7.03 -16.54 -5.34
C GLU A 163 5.63 -16.02 -5.07
N GLN A 164 4.70 -16.22 -6.00
CA GLN A 164 3.28 -15.90 -5.74
C GLN A 164 2.72 -16.88 -4.72
N ILE A 165 2.16 -16.35 -3.63
CA ILE A 165 1.60 -17.14 -2.54
C ILE A 165 0.10 -17.02 -2.41
N ASP A 166 -0.51 -16.01 -3.02
CA ASP A 166 -1.97 -15.87 -3.07
C ASP A 166 -2.41 -14.92 -4.20
N ASP A 167 -3.66 -15.08 -4.64
CA ASP A 167 -4.36 -14.22 -5.60
C ASP A 167 -5.82 -14.10 -5.15
N ILE A 168 -6.15 -12.96 -4.55
CA ILE A 168 -7.44 -12.72 -3.91
C ILE A 168 -8.33 -11.93 -4.85
N ASP A 169 -9.33 -12.57 -5.43
CA ASP A 169 -10.33 -11.91 -6.26
C ASP A 169 -11.13 -10.88 -5.45
N CYS A 170 -11.25 -9.69 -6.01
CA CYS A 170 -12.04 -8.57 -5.47
C CYS A 170 -13.14 -8.12 -6.44
N SER A 171 -13.31 -8.77 -7.58
CA SER A 171 -14.25 -8.36 -8.63
C SER A 171 -15.70 -8.32 -8.17
N ASP A 172 -16.09 -9.20 -7.25
CA ASP A 172 -17.42 -9.24 -6.62
C ASP A 172 -17.74 -8.03 -5.73
N LEU A 173 -16.73 -7.26 -5.33
CA LEU A 173 -16.91 -5.99 -4.60
C LEU A 173 -17.35 -4.84 -5.51
N PHE A 174 -17.28 -5.05 -6.82
CA PHE A 174 -17.59 -4.08 -7.87
C PHE A 174 -18.58 -4.68 -8.88
N ASN A 175 -18.42 -4.35 -10.15
CA ASN A 175 -19.33 -4.85 -11.20
C ASN A 175 -18.88 -6.18 -11.83
N GLY A 176 -17.82 -6.79 -11.32
CA GLY A 176 -17.34 -8.10 -11.74
C GLY A 176 -16.69 -8.18 -13.14
N VAL A 177 -16.33 -7.02 -13.74
CA VAL A 177 -15.91 -6.96 -15.15
C VAL A 177 -14.41 -6.80 -15.32
N ASP A 178 -13.71 -6.14 -14.38
CA ASP A 178 -12.28 -5.88 -14.51
C ASP A 178 -11.45 -6.96 -13.78
N PRO A 179 -10.68 -7.80 -14.52
CA PRO A 179 -9.87 -8.86 -13.92
C PRO A 179 -8.70 -8.34 -13.06
N ARG A 180 -8.41 -7.03 -13.10
CA ARG A 180 -7.41 -6.41 -12.24
C ARG A 180 -7.93 -6.11 -10.84
N GLU A 181 -9.25 -6.20 -10.62
CA GLU A 181 -9.86 -6.08 -9.29
C GLU A 181 -9.50 -7.29 -8.42
N ARG A 182 -8.24 -7.35 -8.05
CA ARG A 182 -7.66 -8.43 -7.23
C ARG A 182 -6.48 -7.92 -6.41
N ILE A 183 -6.14 -8.68 -5.39
CA ILE A 183 -4.93 -8.49 -4.60
C ILE A 183 -4.01 -9.67 -4.86
N VAL A 184 -2.82 -9.42 -5.39
CA VAL A 184 -1.80 -10.46 -5.52
C VAL A 184 -0.81 -10.35 -4.36
N VAL A 185 -0.42 -11.49 -3.81
CA VAL A 185 0.51 -11.59 -2.70
C VAL A 185 1.70 -12.44 -3.11
N TYR A 186 2.88 -11.86 -3.01
CA TYR A 186 4.15 -12.53 -3.30
C TYR A 186 5.00 -12.62 -2.04
N ARG A 187 5.76 -13.71 -1.91
CA ARG A 187 6.89 -13.80 -1.01
C ARG A 187 8.13 -13.40 -1.79
N LEU A 188 8.82 -12.37 -1.32
CA LEU A 188 10.10 -11.95 -1.85
C LEU A 188 11.21 -12.41 -0.90
N GLN A 189 12.06 -13.30 -1.38
CA GLN A 189 13.20 -13.85 -0.61
C GLN A 189 14.36 -12.85 -0.62
N GLN A 190 15.21 -12.94 0.41
CA GLN A 190 16.46 -12.20 0.44
C GLN A 190 17.43 -12.78 -0.59
N MET A 191 18.03 -11.89 -1.38
CA MET A 191 19.04 -12.22 -2.39
C MET A 191 20.44 -11.90 -1.89
#